data_9b970c8df6b6970d2bf82a396716dd5d
#
_entry.id   9b970c8df6b6970d2bf82a396716dd5d
#
_cell.length_a   1.000
_cell.length_b   1.000
_cell.length_c   1.000
_cell.angle_alpha   90.00
_cell.angle_beta   90.00
_cell.angle_gamma   90.00
#
_symmetry.space_group_name_H-M   'P 1'
#
loop_
_entity.id
_entity.type
_entity.pdbx_description
1 polymer ?
#
loop_
_entity_poly.entity_id
_entity_poly.type
_entity_poly.pdbx_seq_one_letter_code
_entity_poly.pdbx_strand_id
1 'polypeptide(L)' 'MRPIKVLVVEDSMVFRELLVQSLSKDPDIQVVGTAKDPFEARDAILEYKPDVMTLDVE' A
#
# COMPACT_ATOMS: atom_id res chain seq x y z
N MET A 1 10.40 16.33 -7.39
CA MET A 1 9.68 16.11 -6.12
C MET A 1 9.68 14.62 -5.79
N ARG A 2 9.87 14.30 -4.53
CA ARG A 2 9.89 12.91 -4.09
C ARG A 2 8.46 12.33 -4.15
N PRO A 3 8.27 11.11 -4.67
CA PRO A 3 6.93 10.52 -4.73
C PRO A 3 6.39 10.22 -3.32
N ILE A 4 5.07 10.18 -3.23
CA ILE A 4 4.38 9.80 -2.00
C ILE A 4 4.46 8.27 -1.89
N LYS A 5 5.02 7.79 -0.78
CA LYS A 5 5.14 6.36 -0.54
C LYS A 5 3.85 5.84 0.09
N VAL A 6 3.23 4.88 -0.57
CA VAL A 6 1.94 4.32 -0.15
C VAL A 6 2.09 2.84 0.16
N LEU A 7 1.56 2.44 1.31
CA LEU A 7 1.39 1.04 1.67
C LEU A 7 -0.08 0.68 1.45
N VAL A 8 -0.33 -0.37 0.68
CA VAL A 8 -1.69 -0.86 0.42
C VAL A 8 -1.99 -2.02 1.35
N VAL A 9 -3.01 -1.84 2.21
CA VAL A 9 -3.47 -2.89 3.12
C VAL A 9 -4.87 -3.30 2.69
N GLU A 10 -5.00 -4.52 2.20
CA GLU A 10 -6.25 -5.05 1.66
C GLU A 10 -6.24 -6.56 1.80
N ASP A 11 -7.28 -7.13 2.42
CA ASP A 11 -7.37 -8.57 2.65
C ASP A 11 -7.71 -9.34 1.36
N SER A 12 -8.42 -8.75 0.42
CA SER A 12 -8.71 -9.37 -0.86
C SER A 12 -7.55 -9.21 -1.83
N MET A 13 -7.02 -10.33 -2.31
CA MET A 13 -5.91 -10.30 -3.28
C MET A 13 -6.29 -9.56 -4.56
N VAL A 14 -7.52 -9.73 -5.04
CA VAL A 14 -7.99 -9.09 -6.26
C VAL A 14 -8.06 -7.58 -6.08
N PHE A 15 -8.70 -7.11 -5.01
CA PHE A 15 -8.81 -5.68 -4.74
C PHE A 15 -7.45 -5.07 -4.45
N ARG A 16 -6.57 -5.82 -3.76
CA ARG A 16 -5.22 -5.35 -3.49
C ARG A 16 -4.46 -5.07 -4.78
N GLU A 17 -4.53 -5.99 -5.75
CA GLU A 17 -3.87 -5.79 -7.04
C GLU A 17 -4.48 -4.64 -7.83
N LEU A 18 -5.81 -4.50 -7.79
CA LEU A 18 -6.47 -3.39 -8.47
C LEU A 18 -6.04 -2.04 -7.89
N LEU A 19 -5.93 -1.94 -6.58
CA LEU A 19 -5.47 -0.73 -5.92
C LEU A 19 -4.03 -0.41 -6.31
N VAL A 20 -3.15 -1.41 -6.30
CA VAL A 20 -1.76 -1.21 -6.69
C VAL A 20 -1.67 -0.72 -8.13
N GLN A 21 -2.41 -1.33 -9.04
CA GLN A 21 -2.41 -0.91 -10.44
C GLN A 21 -2.93 0.52 -10.60
N SER A 22 -4.03 0.85 -9.92
CA SER A 22 -4.62 2.19 -10.02
C SER A 22 -3.68 3.25 -9.49
N LEU A 23 -3.09 3.02 -8.32
CA LEU A 23 -2.18 3.97 -7.69
C LEU A 23 -0.88 4.11 -8.49
N SER A 24 -0.41 3.03 -9.07
CA SER A 24 0.85 3.03 -9.81
C SER A 24 0.78 3.80 -11.13
N LYS A 25 -0.42 4.15 -11.58
CA LYS A 25 -0.59 5.00 -12.77
C LYS A 25 -0.21 6.45 -12.52
N ASP A 26 -0.21 6.87 -11.27
CA ASP A 26 0.14 8.24 -10.89
C ASP A 26 1.64 8.31 -10.62
N PRO A 27 2.40 9.14 -11.39
CA PRO A 27 3.84 9.23 -11.22
C PRO A 27 4.25 9.84 -9.89
N ASP A 28 3.34 10.52 -9.18
CA ASP A 28 3.62 11.10 -7.88
C ASP A 28 3.42 10.11 -6.73
N ILE A 29 2.97 8.89 -7.03
CA ILE A 29 2.71 7.87 -6.03
C ILE A 29 3.63 6.67 -6.29
N GLN A 30 4.25 6.20 -5.22
CA GLN A 30 5.04 4.98 -5.24
C GLN A 30 4.42 3.99 -4.26
N VAL A 31 3.93 2.86 -4.76
CA VAL A 31 3.46 1.78 -3.89
C VAL A 31 4.69 1.02 -3.41
N VAL A 32 5.05 1.19 -2.14
CA VAL A 32 6.26 0.61 -1.58
C VAL A 32 6.06 -0.81 -1.07
N GLY A 33 4.82 -1.21 -0.83
CA GLY A 33 4.54 -2.55 -0.37
C GLY A 33 3.05 -2.79 -0.25
N THR A 34 2.70 -4.03 0.03
CA THR A 34 1.32 -4.45 0.26
C THR A 34 1.26 -5.32 1.50
N ALA A 35 0.09 -5.36 2.13
CA ALA A 35 -0.17 -6.22 3.27
C ALA A 35 -1.60 -6.74 3.19
N LYS A 36 -1.82 -7.96 3.64
CA LYS A 36 -3.15 -8.57 3.60
C LYS A 36 -3.92 -8.41 4.91
N ASP A 37 -3.24 -8.04 5.98
CA ASP A 37 -3.85 -7.91 7.30
C ASP A 37 -3.05 -6.90 8.14
N PRO A 38 -3.59 -6.50 9.32
CA PRO A 38 -2.91 -5.52 10.17
C PRO A 38 -1.54 -5.97 10.68
N PHE A 39 -1.31 -7.26 10.83
CA PHE A 39 -0.02 -7.76 11.30
C PHE A 39 1.06 -7.59 10.26
N GLU A 40 0.76 -7.93 9.01
CA GLU A 40 1.68 -7.67 7.91
C GLU A 40 1.89 -6.17 7.69
N ALA A 41 0.81 -5.38 7.85
CA ALA A 41 0.91 -3.93 7.72
C ALA A 41 1.89 -3.34 8.73
N ARG A 42 1.84 -3.83 9.96
CA ARG A 42 2.75 -3.38 11.02
C ARG A 42 4.21 -3.58 10.62
N ASP A 43 4.53 -4.78 10.12
CA ASP A 43 5.89 -5.09 9.71
C ASP A 43 6.31 -4.24 8.51
N ALA A 44 5.40 -4.05 7.56
CA ALA A 44 5.64 -3.25 6.37
C ALA A 44 5.86 -1.77 6.70
N ILE A 45 5.14 -1.24 7.68
CA ILE A 45 5.33 0.15 8.14
C ILE A 45 6.75 0.34 8.66
N LEU A 46 7.22 -0.61 9.46
CA LEU A 46 8.56 -0.53 10.02
C LEU A 46 9.65 -0.66 8.96
N GLU A 47 9.41 -1.51 7.95
CA GLU A 47 10.39 -1.77 6.90
C GLU A 47 10.42 -0.67 5.86
N TYR A 48 9.25 -0.26 5.36
CA TYR A 48 9.17 0.66 4.19
C TYR A 48 8.94 2.12 4.57
N LYS A 49 8.47 2.38 5.78
CA LYS A 49 8.20 3.73 6.29
C LYS A 49 7.37 4.56 5.30
N PRO A 50 6.15 4.08 4.98
CA PRO A 50 5.29 4.78 4.03
C PRO A 50 4.81 6.13 4.57
N ASP A 51 4.48 7.04 3.66
CA ASP A 51 3.89 8.33 4.02
C ASP A 51 2.40 8.19 4.29
N VAL A 52 1.74 7.27 3.55
CA VAL A 52 0.29 7.05 3.61
C VAL A 52 0.02 5.57 3.54
N MET A 53 -1.04 5.15 4.20
CA MET A 53 -1.50 3.76 4.16
C MET A 53 -2.97 3.74 3.76
N THR A 54 -3.33 2.94 2.76
CA THR A 54 -4.73 2.63 2.50
C THR A 54 -5.13 1.45 3.38
N LEU A 55 -6.34 1.49 3.92
CA LEU A 55 -6.80 0.43 4.82
C LEU A 55 -8.23 0.05 4.45
N ASP A 56 -8.39 -1.11 3.85
CA ASP A 56 -9.68 -1.66 3.50
C ASP A 56 -9.70 -3.13 3.94
N VAL A 57 -10.07 -3.33 5.19
CA VAL A 57 -10.10 -4.66 5.82
C VAL A 57 -11.54 -4.95 6.23
N GLU A 58 -12.08 -6.04 5.72
CA GLU A 58 -13.43 -6.49 6.07
C GLU A 58 -13.41 -7.52 7.20
#